data_ea21954ce373af3c9fd28b2e99cc1745
#
_entry.id   ea21954ce373af3c9fd28b2e99cc1745
#
_cell.length_a   1.000
_cell.length_b   1.000
_cell.length_c   1.000
_cell.angle_alpha   90.00
_cell.angle_beta   90.00
_cell.angle_gamma   90.00
#
_symmetry.space_group_name_H-M   'P 1'
#
loop_
_entity.id
_entity.type
_entity.pdbx_description
1 polymer ?
#
loop_
_entity_poly.entity_id
_entity_poly.type
_entity_poly.pdbx_seq_one_letter_code
_entity_poly.pdbx_strand_id
1 'polypeptide(L)'
;MKKYALIMAIAFMLCLFVGFGTAGAADTFKFGALVPLTGTQAVMAEDLSTGFKLAEEDVNAAGGILGKPVQVIIEDTETRPAPGMDAARKLMDVDKVGVIAGGFSSGVALPIAKVCQSKGILFVAGAPTSPLFADVGDYVFMMDVLDKFKGKVIADLAIGDSGKKKFGLMFMNNAFGMALREETIKNLKDQGAEIVTDVVYELNKVDYKAELQRLFSKKPEAIIGTWYAKEGMVTAKQAYEMGLLNVKEVPWYCPEMVSSFAEAIKEIPDALEGIKGLTPLPPGLLYTEKFKKKMGRDPITAYAAMNYDALVMVAMAANFANSTDPAAMRDALWKIADFYRGQSTGGDKRFVDGGVQGFGKYETVIIKGGEFIPYK
;
A
#
# COMPACT_ATOMS: atom_id res chain seq x y z
N MET A 1 -66.78 -31.09 15.74
CA MET A 1 -66.09 -29.81 15.50
C MET A 1 -64.95 -29.53 16.48
N LYS A 2 -65.12 -29.66 17.81
CA LYS A 2 -64.06 -29.37 18.79
C LYS A 2 -62.81 -30.24 18.72
N LYS A 3 -62.89 -31.51 18.24
CA LYS A 3 -61.73 -32.42 18.09
C LYS A 3 -60.78 -32.05 16.92
N TYR A 4 -61.33 -31.50 15.85
CA TYR A 4 -60.53 -31.08 14.70
C TYR A 4 -59.84 -29.71 14.90
N ALA A 5 -60.43 -28.83 15.72
CA ALA A 5 -59.81 -27.56 16.12
C ALA A 5 -58.56 -27.80 16.98
N LEU A 6 -58.59 -28.83 17.86
CA LEU A 6 -57.41 -29.14 18.69
C LEU A 6 -56.25 -29.79 17.91
N ILE A 7 -56.56 -30.60 16.90
CA ILE A 7 -55.57 -31.23 16.03
C ILE A 7 -54.90 -30.18 15.11
N MET A 8 -55.67 -29.22 14.58
CA MET A 8 -55.15 -28.11 13.80
C MET A 8 -54.28 -27.15 14.64
N ALA A 9 -54.66 -26.88 15.91
CA ALA A 9 -53.87 -26.07 16.82
C ALA A 9 -52.53 -26.74 17.20
N ILE A 10 -52.49 -28.03 17.38
CA ILE A 10 -51.27 -28.82 17.65
C ILE A 10 -50.40 -28.91 16.41
N ALA A 11 -50.95 -29.05 15.20
CA ALA A 11 -50.21 -29.05 13.94
C ALA A 11 -49.61 -27.65 13.65
N PHE A 12 -50.31 -26.56 13.95
CA PHE A 12 -49.80 -25.18 13.81
C PHE A 12 -48.73 -24.86 14.84
N MET A 13 -48.81 -25.43 16.06
CA MET A 13 -47.78 -25.27 17.10
C MET A 13 -46.53 -26.10 16.82
N LEU A 14 -46.65 -27.26 16.16
CA LEU A 14 -45.48 -28.06 15.69
C LEU A 14 -44.78 -27.41 14.49
N CYS A 15 -45.48 -26.69 13.61
CA CYS A 15 -44.86 -25.94 12.49
C CYS A 15 -44.09 -24.69 12.95
N LEU A 16 -44.35 -24.15 14.14
CA LEU A 16 -43.63 -23.02 14.72
C LEU A 16 -42.29 -23.41 15.41
N PHE A 17 -42.05 -24.72 15.63
CA PHE A 17 -40.82 -25.23 16.24
C PHE A 17 -39.78 -25.76 15.26
N VAL A 18 -40.04 -25.75 13.94
CA VAL A 18 -39.09 -26.18 12.91
C VAL A 18 -38.37 -25.00 12.25
N GLY A 19 -38.15 -23.90 12.97
CA GLY A 19 -37.52 -22.70 12.43
C GLY A 19 -36.47 -22.01 13.29
N PHE A 20 -36.19 -22.51 14.48
CA PHE A 20 -35.00 -22.13 15.23
C PHE A 20 -33.90 -23.17 15.06
N GLY A 21 -33.41 -23.31 13.83
CA GLY A 21 -32.05 -23.75 13.62
C GLY A 21 -31.16 -22.80 14.42
N THR A 22 -30.43 -23.35 15.40
CA THR A 22 -29.32 -22.61 16.00
C THR A 22 -28.55 -22.00 14.83
N ALA A 23 -28.55 -20.67 14.71
CA ALA A 23 -27.59 -19.98 13.90
C ALA A 23 -26.23 -20.29 14.52
N GLY A 24 -25.69 -21.44 14.16
CA GLY A 24 -24.27 -21.73 14.34
C GLY A 24 -23.57 -20.52 13.72
N ALA A 25 -22.64 -19.92 14.44
CA ALA A 25 -21.84 -18.81 13.92
C ALA A 25 -21.44 -19.20 12.50
N ALA A 26 -21.95 -18.45 11.51
CA ALA A 26 -21.68 -18.76 10.11
C ALA A 26 -20.15 -18.86 9.98
N ASP A 27 -19.67 -20.02 9.47
CA ASP A 27 -18.24 -20.24 9.27
C ASP A 27 -17.74 -19.14 8.35
N THR A 28 -16.94 -18.20 8.88
CA THR A 28 -16.49 -17.02 8.16
C THR A 28 -15.16 -17.28 7.48
N PHE A 29 -14.97 -16.72 6.27
CA PHE A 29 -13.66 -16.69 5.66
C PHE A 29 -12.84 -15.55 6.30
N LYS A 30 -11.81 -15.90 7.06
CA LYS A 30 -10.95 -14.93 7.72
C LYS A 30 -9.86 -14.45 6.77
N PHE A 31 -9.76 -13.13 6.61
CA PHE A 31 -8.79 -12.46 5.78
C PHE A 31 -7.89 -11.59 6.67
N GLY A 32 -6.58 -11.86 6.68
CA GLY A 32 -5.60 -11.11 7.46
C GLY A 32 -5.16 -9.83 6.76
N ALA A 33 -5.20 -8.71 7.45
CA ALA A 33 -4.76 -7.42 6.93
C ALA A 33 -3.71 -6.80 7.86
N LEU A 34 -2.58 -6.37 7.28
CA LEU A 34 -1.50 -5.70 7.97
C LEU A 34 -1.49 -4.22 7.60
N VAL A 35 -1.71 -3.36 8.59
CA VAL A 35 -1.82 -1.90 8.40
C VAL A 35 -0.92 -1.19 9.38
N PRO A 36 -0.23 -0.09 9.01
CA PRO A 36 0.54 0.72 9.94
C PRO A 36 -0.40 1.62 10.77
N LEU A 37 -1.15 1.02 11.72
CA LEU A 37 -2.08 1.78 12.57
C LEU A 37 -1.36 2.79 13.44
N THR A 38 -0.11 2.48 13.79
CA THR A 38 0.81 3.37 14.51
C THR A 38 2.17 3.45 13.79
N GLY A 39 3.08 4.27 14.31
CA GLY A 39 4.43 4.44 13.72
C GLY A 39 4.52 5.54 12.68
N THR A 40 5.57 5.49 11.84
CA THR A 40 5.94 6.60 10.94
C THR A 40 4.99 6.79 9.76
N GLN A 41 4.13 5.82 9.48
CA GLN A 41 3.12 5.87 8.41
C GLN A 41 1.68 5.83 8.94
N ALA A 42 1.47 6.15 10.22
CA ALA A 42 0.14 6.14 10.83
C ALA A 42 -0.87 7.07 10.13
N VAL A 43 -0.40 8.13 9.48
CA VAL A 43 -1.24 9.06 8.69
C VAL A 43 -2.02 8.35 7.58
N MET A 44 -1.53 7.20 7.09
CA MET A 44 -2.19 6.40 6.04
C MET A 44 -3.15 5.34 6.61
N ALA A 45 -3.13 5.10 7.93
CA ALA A 45 -3.80 3.95 8.56
C ALA A 45 -5.30 3.89 8.30
N GLU A 46 -5.97 5.04 8.44
CA GLU A 46 -7.41 5.14 8.26
C GLU A 46 -7.84 4.81 6.84
N ASP A 47 -7.13 5.36 5.85
CA ASP A 47 -7.40 5.10 4.43
C ASP A 47 -7.17 3.63 4.08
N LEU A 48 -6.02 3.08 4.50
CA LEU A 48 -5.64 1.70 4.22
C LEU A 48 -6.62 0.70 4.84
N SER A 49 -7.04 0.95 6.09
CA SER A 49 -8.05 0.15 6.78
C SER A 49 -9.41 0.24 6.10
N THR A 50 -9.80 1.45 5.67
CA THR A 50 -11.06 1.69 4.97
C THR A 50 -11.10 0.95 3.64
N GLY A 51 -9.96 0.85 2.92
CA GLY A 51 -9.88 0.05 1.69
C GLY A 51 -10.29 -1.41 1.91
N PHE A 52 -9.72 -2.06 2.92
CA PHE A 52 -10.11 -3.44 3.28
C PHE A 52 -11.57 -3.54 3.75
N LYS A 53 -12.06 -2.58 4.54
CA LYS A 53 -13.44 -2.60 5.04
C LYS A 53 -14.48 -2.40 3.95
N LEU A 54 -14.23 -1.53 2.98
CA LEU A 54 -15.09 -1.36 1.82
C LEU A 54 -15.14 -2.63 0.96
N ALA A 55 -14.00 -3.30 0.78
CA ALA A 55 -13.95 -4.58 0.08
C ALA A 55 -14.71 -5.69 0.83
N GLU A 56 -14.56 -5.76 2.16
CA GLU A 56 -15.33 -6.69 3.02
C GLU A 56 -16.83 -6.49 2.85
N GLU A 57 -17.30 -5.24 2.88
CA GLU A 57 -18.71 -4.89 2.68
C GLU A 57 -19.22 -5.33 1.28
N ASP A 58 -18.48 -5.02 0.23
CA ASP A 58 -18.88 -5.34 -1.15
C ASP A 58 -18.84 -6.85 -1.43
N VAL A 59 -17.82 -7.54 -0.97
CA VAL A 59 -17.70 -9.00 -1.13
C VAL A 59 -18.83 -9.70 -0.38
N ASN A 60 -19.14 -9.25 0.84
CA ASN A 60 -20.23 -9.81 1.62
C ASN A 60 -21.62 -9.52 0.99
N ALA A 61 -21.81 -8.32 0.45
CA ALA A 61 -23.03 -7.98 -0.29
C ALA A 61 -23.20 -8.82 -1.56
N ALA A 62 -22.10 -9.25 -2.17
CA ALA A 62 -22.08 -10.14 -3.35
C ALA A 62 -22.26 -11.63 -3.00
N GLY A 63 -22.45 -11.99 -1.71
CA GLY A 63 -22.65 -13.37 -1.24
C GLY A 63 -21.40 -14.02 -0.63
N GLY A 64 -20.33 -13.25 -0.43
CA GLY A 64 -19.12 -13.72 0.25
C GLY A 64 -18.22 -14.64 -0.58
N ILE A 65 -17.41 -15.42 0.10
CA ILE A 65 -16.52 -16.41 -0.50
C ILE A 65 -17.13 -17.81 -0.31
N LEU A 66 -17.51 -18.45 -1.41
CA LEU A 66 -18.21 -19.73 -1.42
C LEU A 66 -19.44 -19.75 -0.48
N GLY A 67 -20.21 -18.65 -0.47
CA GLY A 67 -21.37 -18.47 0.39
C GLY A 67 -21.07 -18.16 1.85
N LYS A 68 -19.79 -18.03 2.24
CA LYS A 68 -19.37 -17.66 3.60
C LYS A 68 -19.07 -16.16 3.67
N PRO A 69 -19.52 -15.46 4.72
CA PRO A 69 -19.11 -14.08 4.95
C PRO A 69 -17.59 -13.97 5.12
N VAL A 70 -17.01 -12.89 4.59
CA VAL A 70 -15.62 -12.53 4.83
C VAL A 70 -15.54 -11.72 6.12
N GLN A 71 -14.53 -11.98 6.91
CA GLN A 71 -14.13 -11.19 8.08
C GLN A 71 -12.71 -10.72 7.91
N VAL A 72 -12.50 -9.41 7.78
CA VAL A 72 -11.16 -8.81 7.76
C VAL A 72 -10.66 -8.60 9.19
N ILE A 73 -9.52 -9.20 9.51
CA ILE A 73 -8.80 -9.04 10.79
C ILE A 73 -7.63 -8.13 10.53
N ILE A 74 -7.64 -6.92 11.10
CA ILE A 74 -6.60 -5.90 10.93
C ILE A 74 -5.66 -5.94 12.12
N GLU A 75 -4.35 -6.03 11.84
CA GLU A 75 -3.28 -6.00 12.84
C GLU A 75 -2.29 -4.86 12.54
N ASP A 76 -1.76 -4.25 13.60
CA ASP A 76 -0.83 -3.13 13.52
C ASP A 76 0.60 -3.59 13.23
N THR A 77 1.24 -2.99 12.24
CA THR A 77 2.64 -3.23 11.92
C THR A 77 3.59 -2.25 12.60
N GLU A 78 3.08 -1.17 13.21
CA GLU A 78 3.85 -0.05 13.75
C GLU A 78 4.87 0.55 12.74
N THR A 79 4.75 0.24 11.46
CA THR A 79 5.76 0.53 10.40
C THR A 79 7.14 -0.06 10.75
N ARG A 80 7.23 -1.12 11.54
CA ARG A 80 8.47 -1.76 11.99
C ARG A 80 8.48 -3.27 11.70
N PRO A 81 9.64 -3.85 11.31
CA PRO A 81 9.72 -5.27 10.94
C PRO A 81 9.33 -6.25 12.05
N ALA A 82 9.78 -6.03 13.30
CA ALA A 82 9.52 -6.97 14.40
C ALA A 82 8.04 -6.96 14.82
N PRO A 83 7.39 -5.82 15.15
CA PRO A 83 5.96 -5.79 15.42
C PRO A 83 5.12 -6.32 14.24
N GLY A 84 5.47 -5.95 13.00
CA GLY A 84 4.77 -6.47 11.81
C GLY A 84 4.86 -7.99 11.67
N MET A 85 6.00 -8.59 12.00
CA MET A 85 6.15 -10.05 12.01
C MET A 85 5.32 -10.69 13.13
N ASP A 86 5.24 -10.09 14.31
CA ASP A 86 4.42 -10.60 15.42
C ASP A 86 2.92 -10.52 15.07
N ALA A 87 2.49 -9.41 14.46
CA ALA A 87 1.15 -9.25 13.90
C ALA A 87 0.83 -10.34 12.85
N ALA A 88 1.76 -10.58 11.92
CA ALA A 88 1.60 -11.63 10.91
C ALA A 88 1.52 -13.02 11.52
N ARG A 89 2.34 -13.33 12.54
CA ARG A 89 2.27 -14.60 13.26
C ARG A 89 0.93 -14.78 13.97
N LYS A 90 0.40 -13.73 14.59
CA LYS A 90 -0.94 -13.78 15.20
C LYS A 90 -1.99 -14.16 14.15
N LEU A 91 -2.00 -13.51 13.00
CA LEU A 91 -2.91 -13.82 11.90
C LEU A 91 -2.77 -15.29 11.43
N MET A 92 -1.53 -15.76 11.24
CA MET A 92 -1.25 -17.11 10.77
C MET A 92 -1.53 -18.20 11.81
N ASP A 93 -1.05 -18.00 13.04
CA ASP A 93 -0.95 -19.08 14.03
C ASP A 93 -2.12 -19.08 15.03
N VAL A 94 -2.75 -17.92 15.27
CA VAL A 94 -3.91 -17.77 16.16
C VAL A 94 -5.21 -17.69 15.38
N ASP A 95 -5.30 -16.73 14.44
CA ASP A 95 -6.51 -16.49 13.66
C ASP A 95 -6.69 -17.49 12.53
N LYS A 96 -5.60 -18.21 12.13
CA LYS A 96 -5.57 -19.26 11.10
C LYS A 96 -6.03 -18.77 9.72
N VAL A 97 -5.56 -17.59 9.32
CA VAL A 97 -5.87 -17.07 7.99
C VAL A 97 -5.08 -17.80 6.90
N GLY A 98 -5.71 -18.05 5.76
CA GLY A 98 -5.06 -18.59 4.56
C GLY A 98 -4.49 -17.51 3.63
N VAL A 99 -4.79 -16.23 3.91
CA VAL A 99 -4.37 -15.07 3.13
C VAL A 99 -3.98 -13.95 4.08
N ILE A 100 -2.87 -13.30 3.79
CA ILE A 100 -2.45 -12.05 4.43
C ILE A 100 -2.27 -10.98 3.34
N ALA A 101 -2.79 -9.79 3.58
CA ALA A 101 -2.61 -8.65 2.69
C ALA A 101 -2.07 -7.41 3.42
N GLY A 102 -1.53 -6.46 2.66
CA GLY A 102 -1.04 -5.19 3.20
C GLY A 102 0.45 -5.17 3.50
N GLY A 103 0.82 -4.72 4.72
CA GLY A 103 2.22 -4.61 5.14
C GLY A 103 2.91 -3.31 4.70
N PHE A 104 2.25 -2.39 4.08
CA PHE A 104 2.60 -1.06 3.52
C PHE A 104 4.10 -0.82 3.21
N SER A 105 4.98 -0.97 4.20
CA SER A 105 6.44 -0.80 4.06
C SER A 105 7.12 -2.07 3.55
N SER A 106 7.97 -1.97 2.51
CA SER A 106 8.74 -3.13 2.01
C SER A 106 9.65 -3.76 3.09
N GLY A 107 10.19 -2.95 4.01
CA GLY A 107 10.99 -3.45 5.12
C GLY A 107 10.20 -4.32 6.10
N VAL A 108 8.90 -4.09 6.23
CA VAL A 108 7.96 -4.90 7.02
C VAL A 108 7.45 -6.09 6.21
N ALA A 109 6.98 -5.84 5.01
CA ALA A 109 6.28 -6.82 4.19
C ALA A 109 7.19 -7.94 3.65
N LEU A 110 8.44 -7.64 3.29
CA LEU A 110 9.35 -8.61 2.67
C LEU A 110 9.66 -9.81 3.57
N PRO A 111 10.05 -9.67 4.84
CA PRO A 111 10.24 -10.81 5.73
C PRO A 111 8.94 -11.59 5.96
N ILE A 112 7.78 -10.93 6.02
CA ILE A 112 6.48 -11.58 6.17
C ILE A 112 6.15 -12.40 4.93
N ALA A 113 6.32 -11.84 3.72
CA ALA A 113 6.11 -12.53 2.46
C ALA A 113 6.92 -13.82 2.36
N LYS A 114 8.20 -13.81 2.80
CA LYS A 114 9.04 -15.02 2.86
C LYS A 114 8.48 -16.09 3.79
N VAL A 115 7.93 -15.69 4.94
CA VAL A 115 7.28 -16.63 5.86
C VAL A 115 5.97 -17.17 5.25
N CYS A 116 5.15 -16.31 4.65
CA CYS A 116 3.93 -16.72 3.95
C CYS A 116 4.25 -17.73 2.84
N GLN A 117 5.25 -17.47 1.99
CA GLN A 117 5.73 -18.40 0.96
C GLN A 117 6.11 -19.76 1.55
N SER A 118 6.88 -19.77 2.64
CA SER A 118 7.32 -21.03 3.27
C SER A 118 6.20 -21.84 3.91
N LYS A 119 5.11 -21.18 4.29
CA LYS A 119 3.92 -21.81 4.91
C LYS A 119 2.80 -22.08 3.89
N GLY A 120 2.93 -21.74 2.63
CA GLY A 120 1.89 -21.84 1.62
C GLY A 120 0.68 -20.94 1.90
N ILE A 121 0.90 -19.78 2.51
CA ILE A 121 -0.11 -18.74 2.78
C ILE A 121 0.00 -17.68 1.69
N LEU A 122 -1.11 -17.27 1.10
CA LEU A 122 -1.10 -16.19 0.11
C LEU A 122 -0.72 -14.86 0.76
N PHE A 123 0.22 -14.15 0.14
CA PHE A 123 0.56 -12.78 0.49
C PHE A 123 0.22 -11.84 -0.66
N VAL A 124 -0.75 -10.92 -0.45
CA VAL A 124 -1.22 -9.99 -1.48
C VAL A 124 -1.01 -8.57 -0.98
N ALA A 125 0.02 -7.89 -1.49
CA ALA A 125 0.43 -6.59 -0.97
C ALA A 125 0.03 -5.42 -1.87
N GLY A 126 -0.59 -4.40 -1.30
CA GLY A 126 -1.04 -3.21 -2.02
C GLY A 126 0.05 -2.19 -2.31
N ALA A 127 0.94 -1.94 -1.36
CA ALA A 127 1.86 -0.81 -1.41
C ALA A 127 3.37 -1.13 -1.43
N PRO A 128 3.87 -2.26 -0.88
CA PRO A 128 5.29 -2.57 -0.93
C PRO A 128 5.78 -2.77 -2.36
N THR A 129 6.95 -2.22 -2.71
CA THR A 129 7.40 -2.13 -4.12
C THR A 129 8.86 -2.52 -4.34
N SER A 130 9.57 -3.00 -3.29
CA SER A 130 10.97 -3.44 -3.44
C SER A 130 11.12 -4.54 -4.49
N PRO A 131 12.09 -4.46 -5.42
CA PRO A 131 12.37 -5.51 -6.39
C PRO A 131 12.68 -6.88 -5.78
N LEU A 132 13.10 -6.92 -4.50
CA LEU A 132 13.39 -8.16 -3.78
C LEU A 132 12.18 -9.09 -3.61
N PHE A 133 10.96 -8.60 -3.85
CA PHE A 133 9.78 -9.46 -3.88
C PHE A 133 9.78 -10.43 -5.05
N ALA A 134 10.46 -10.11 -6.16
CA ALA A 134 10.53 -10.96 -7.35
C ALA A 134 11.12 -12.36 -7.06
N ASP A 135 11.98 -12.46 -6.06
CA ASP A 135 12.69 -13.70 -5.70
C ASP A 135 12.05 -14.46 -4.52
N VAL A 136 10.87 -14.00 -4.02
CA VAL A 136 10.26 -14.63 -2.85
C VAL A 136 9.56 -15.94 -3.20
N GLY A 137 8.74 -15.95 -4.25
CA GLY A 137 8.06 -17.14 -4.73
C GLY A 137 6.61 -16.89 -5.18
N ASP A 138 5.92 -17.97 -5.53
CA ASP A 138 4.64 -17.98 -6.24
C ASP A 138 3.38 -17.77 -5.38
N TYR A 139 3.53 -17.70 -4.05
CA TYR A 139 2.45 -17.30 -3.11
C TYR A 139 2.43 -15.79 -2.84
N VAL A 140 3.28 -15.00 -3.53
CA VAL A 140 3.42 -13.57 -3.30
C VAL A 140 2.92 -12.79 -4.52
N PHE A 141 1.93 -11.93 -4.30
CA PHE A 141 1.29 -11.12 -5.35
C PHE A 141 1.37 -9.65 -4.95
N MET A 142 1.92 -8.82 -5.83
CA MET A 142 2.07 -7.39 -5.61
C MET A 142 1.04 -6.62 -6.43
N MET A 143 0.30 -5.73 -5.78
CA MET A 143 -0.72 -4.90 -6.46
C MET A 143 -0.12 -3.65 -7.09
N ASP A 144 1.09 -3.27 -6.73
CA ASP A 144 1.81 -2.13 -7.30
C ASP A 144 3.03 -2.58 -8.12
N VAL A 145 3.58 -1.70 -8.96
CA VAL A 145 4.81 -1.96 -9.72
C VAL A 145 6.04 -1.86 -8.84
N LEU A 146 7.06 -2.64 -9.18
CA LEU A 146 8.32 -2.61 -8.44
C LEU A 146 9.14 -1.34 -8.71
N ASP A 147 9.97 -0.95 -7.76
CA ASP A 147 10.72 0.31 -7.72
C ASP A 147 11.71 0.52 -8.88
N LYS A 148 12.07 -0.53 -9.62
CA LYS A 148 12.92 -0.39 -10.82
C LYS A 148 12.36 0.62 -11.83
N PHE A 149 11.03 0.73 -11.95
CA PHE A 149 10.40 1.72 -12.82
C PHE A 149 10.43 3.12 -12.21
N LYS A 150 10.16 3.24 -10.90
CA LYS A 150 10.18 4.53 -10.20
C LYS A 150 11.55 5.18 -10.23
N GLY A 151 12.62 4.40 -10.00
CA GLY A 151 14.00 4.90 -10.05
C GLY A 151 14.36 5.51 -11.40
N LYS A 152 13.88 4.90 -12.50
CA LYS A 152 14.05 5.46 -13.83
C LYS A 152 13.22 6.75 -14.01
N VAL A 153 11.94 6.71 -13.70
CA VAL A 153 11.04 7.84 -13.95
C VAL A 153 11.43 9.06 -13.12
N ILE A 154 11.86 8.90 -11.86
CA ILE A 154 12.30 10.03 -11.05
C ILE A 154 13.63 10.62 -11.54
N ALA A 155 14.55 9.82 -12.04
CA ALA A 155 15.78 10.29 -12.66
C ALA A 155 15.49 11.08 -13.94
N ASP A 156 14.63 10.54 -14.81
CA ASP A 156 14.17 11.20 -16.04
C ASP A 156 13.51 12.56 -15.75
N LEU A 157 12.60 12.58 -14.76
CA LEU A 157 11.93 13.79 -14.31
C LEU A 157 12.94 14.82 -13.80
N ALA A 158 13.82 14.42 -12.88
CA ALA A 158 14.76 15.34 -12.24
C ALA A 158 15.76 15.97 -13.24
N ILE A 159 16.27 15.19 -14.19
CA ILE A 159 17.17 15.68 -15.24
C ILE A 159 16.40 16.56 -16.24
N GLY A 160 15.26 16.06 -16.75
CA GLY A 160 14.48 16.75 -17.79
C GLY A 160 13.89 18.07 -17.31
N ASP A 161 13.41 18.12 -16.07
CA ASP A 161 12.80 19.32 -15.50
C ASP A 161 13.85 20.37 -15.07
N SER A 162 14.93 19.94 -14.39
CA SER A 162 15.90 20.88 -13.86
C SER A 162 17.04 21.24 -14.82
N GLY A 163 17.35 20.38 -15.77
CA GLY A 163 18.56 20.48 -16.60
C GLY A 163 19.86 20.33 -15.81
N LYS A 164 19.78 19.95 -14.52
CA LYS A 164 20.93 19.84 -13.62
C LYS A 164 21.68 18.53 -13.82
N LYS A 165 22.96 18.52 -13.43
CA LYS A 165 23.82 17.34 -13.56
C LYS A 165 24.45 16.89 -12.25
N LYS A 166 24.41 17.69 -11.17
CA LYS A 166 24.99 17.36 -9.86
C LYS A 166 23.89 17.11 -8.85
N PHE A 167 23.70 15.85 -8.49
CA PHE A 167 22.62 15.43 -7.62
C PHE A 167 23.11 15.06 -6.21
N GLY A 168 22.37 15.52 -5.20
CA GLY A 168 22.42 14.99 -3.85
C GLY A 168 21.30 13.97 -3.63
N LEU A 169 21.63 12.85 -3.01
CA LEU A 169 20.67 11.79 -2.74
C LEU A 169 20.47 11.60 -1.24
N MET A 170 19.20 11.36 -0.83
CA MET A 170 18.86 11.06 0.56
C MET A 170 17.78 9.98 0.62
N PHE A 171 18.16 8.76 1.01
CA PHE A 171 17.27 7.60 1.03
C PHE A 171 17.28 6.90 2.39
N MET A 172 16.13 6.32 2.77
CA MET A 172 15.98 5.60 4.02
C MET A 172 16.69 4.23 3.99
N ASN A 173 17.24 3.80 5.13
CA ASN A 173 17.89 2.52 5.29
C ASN A 173 16.87 1.40 5.54
N ASN A 174 16.16 1.01 4.49
CA ASN A 174 15.27 -0.15 4.50
C ASN A 174 15.16 -0.75 3.09
N ALA A 175 14.45 -1.88 2.95
CA ALA A 175 14.34 -2.60 1.67
C ALA A 175 13.73 -1.76 0.53
N PHE A 176 12.85 -0.81 0.83
CA PHE A 176 12.29 0.13 -0.14
C PHE A 176 13.31 1.19 -0.53
N GLY A 177 13.82 1.96 0.45
CA GLY A 177 14.71 3.09 0.17
C GLY A 177 16.02 2.66 -0.50
N MET A 178 16.61 1.53 -0.09
CA MET A 178 17.86 1.04 -0.68
C MET A 178 17.68 0.58 -2.12
N ALA A 179 16.62 -0.15 -2.42
CA ALA A 179 16.35 -0.61 -3.77
C ALA A 179 16.07 0.57 -4.73
N LEU A 180 15.24 1.50 -4.29
CA LEU A 180 14.92 2.71 -5.08
C LEU A 180 16.15 3.60 -5.29
N ARG A 181 17.03 3.71 -4.26
CA ARG A 181 18.31 4.41 -4.36
C ARG A 181 19.21 3.81 -5.45
N GLU A 182 19.37 2.49 -5.48
CA GLU A 182 20.20 1.78 -6.47
C GLU A 182 19.70 2.05 -7.88
N GLU A 183 18.41 1.92 -8.13
CA GLU A 183 17.80 2.20 -9.43
C GLU A 183 17.90 3.69 -9.82
N THR A 184 17.74 4.61 -8.87
CA THR A 184 17.92 6.05 -9.12
C THR A 184 19.37 6.37 -9.50
N ILE A 185 20.34 5.85 -8.74
CA ILE A 185 21.77 6.02 -9.01
C ILE A 185 22.13 5.51 -10.41
N LYS A 186 21.68 4.29 -10.73
CA LYS A 186 21.94 3.68 -12.05
C LYS A 186 21.42 4.59 -13.16
N ASN A 187 20.16 5.01 -13.10
CA ASN A 187 19.53 5.79 -14.17
C ASN A 187 20.10 7.23 -14.28
N LEU A 188 20.51 7.85 -13.18
CA LEU A 188 21.22 9.13 -13.19
C LEU A 188 22.59 9.01 -13.90
N LYS A 189 23.36 7.97 -13.56
CA LYS A 189 24.68 7.71 -14.17
C LYS A 189 24.58 7.38 -15.66
N ASP A 190 23.61 6.55 -16.04
CA ASP A 190 23.36 6.19 -17.45
C ASP A 190 23.04 7.43 -18.30
N GLN A 191 22.54 8.52 -17.69
CA GLN A 191 22.27 9.81 -18.33
C GLN A 191 23.39 10.85 -18.13
N GLY A 192 24.55 10.43 -17.63
CA GLY A 192 25.73 11.29 -17.45
C GLY A 192 25.64 12.29 -16.29
N ALA A 193 24.75 12.05 -15.33
CA ALA A 193 24.69 12.87 -14.11
C ALA A 193 25.73 12.41 -13.07
N GLU A 194 26.21 13.38 -12.27
CA GLU A 194 27.13 13.17 -11.16
C GLU A 194 26.35 13.12 -9.83
N ILE A 195 26.63 12.12 -9.01
CA ILE A 195 26.12 12.05 -7.65
C ILE A 195 27.19 12.60 -6.72
N VAL A 196 27.01 13.85 -6.29
CA VAL A 196 27.99 14.55 -5.48
C VAL A 196 27.89 14.21 -4.00
N THR A 197 26.70 13.87 -3.52
CA THR A 197 26.46 13.35 -2.16
C THR A 197 25.41 12.25 -2.19
N ASP A 198 25.59 11.27 -1.31
CA ASP A 198 24.73 10.12 -1.19
C ASP A 198 24.57 9.79 0.30
N VAL A 199 23.38 10.07 0.83
CA VAL A 199 23.05 9.97 2.25
C VAL A 199 22.03 8.87 2.46
N VAL A 200 22.43 7.85 3.16
CA VAL A 200 21.50 6.85 3.72
C VAL A 200 21.23 7.21 5.17
N TYR A 201 19.97 7.19 5.58
CA TYR A 201 19.56 7.60 6.92
C TYR A 201 18.67 6.54 7.60
N GLU A 202 18.75 6.50 8.94
CA GLU A 202 17.95 5.59 9.77
C GLU A 202 16.57 6.19 10.07
N LEU A 203 15.56 5.32 10.10
CA LEU A 203 14.19 5.70 10.45
C LEU A 203 14.04 5.97 11.97
N ASN A 204 12.92 6.58 12.33
CA ASN A 204 12.51 6.84 13.73
C ASN A 204 13.43 7.78 14.51
N LYS A 205 14.25 8.58 13.84
CA LYS A 205 15.03 9.65 14.47
C LYS A 205 14.16 10.91 14.63
N VAL A 206 14.53 11.71 15.61
CA VAL A 206 13.91 13.04 15.86
C VAL A 206 14.74 14.18 15.26
N ASP A 207 15.94 13.90 14.76
CA ASP A 207 16.86 14.87 14.20
C ASP A 207 17.62 14.28 13.01
N TYR A 208 17.58 15.00 11.89
CA TYR A 208 18.26 14.71 10.63
C TYR A 208 19.20 15.85 10.16
N LYS A 209 19.53 16.80 11.04
CA LYS A 209 20.37 17.96 10.68
C LYS A 209 21.76 17.55 10.20
N ALA A 210 22.35 16.53 10.82
CA ALA A 210 23.65 16.01 10.38
C ALA A 210 23.59 15.39 8.98
N GLU A 211 22.52 14.65 8.66
CA GLU A 211 22.26 14.09 7.33
C GLU A 211 22.05 15.20 6.30
N LEU A 212 21.29 16.23 6.64
CA LEU A 212 21.07 17.41 5.79
C LEU A 212 22.36 18.19 5.54
N GLN A 213 23.19 18.43 6.55
CA GLN A 213 24.51 19.06 6.39
C GLN A 213 25.40 18.25 5.46
N ARG A 214 25.41 16.91 5.60
CA ARG A 214 26.16 16.01 4.72
C ARG A 214 25.61 16.05 3.30
N LEU A 215 24.28 16.04 3.13
CA LEU A 215 23.62 16.13 1.83
C LEU A 215 24.07 17.37 1.05
N PHE A 216 24.15 18.52 1.70
CA PHE A 216 24.51 19.79 1.07
C PHE A 216 26.03 20.10 1.07
N SER A 217 26.86 19.25 1.69
CA SER A 217 28.31 19.51 1.86
C SER A 217 29.09 19.68 0.55
N LYS A 218 28.63 19.08 -0.55
CA LYS A 218 29.24 19.18 -1.88
C LYS A 218 28.43 20.02 -2.87
N LYS A 219 27.54 20.87 -2.34
CA LYS A 219 26.73 21.82 -3.12
C LYS A 219 25.99 21.14 -4.27
N PRO A 220 25.10 20.21 -4.03
CA PRO A 220 24.27 19.60 -5.08
C PRO A 220 23.43 20.68 -5.77
N GLU A 221 23.16 20.48 -7.05
CA GLU A 221 22.33 21.37 -7.86
C GLU A 221 20.86 20.96 -7.84
N ALA A 222 20.57 19.71 -7.47
CA ALA A 222 19.24 19.17 -7.26
C ALA A 222 19.30 18.03 -6.24
N ILE A 223 18.19 17.76 -5.56
CA ILE A 223 18.03 16.69 -4.56
C ILE A 223 17.03 15.67 -5.06
N ILE A 224 17.35 14.38 -4.89
CA ILE A 224 16.38 13.30 -5.00
C ILE A 224 16.39 12.52 -3.68
N GLY A 225 15.20 12.33 -3.09
CA GLY A 225 15.10 11.60 -1.83
C GLY A 225 13.71 11.03 -1.59
N THR A 226 13.62 10.09 -0.65
CA THR A 226 12.36 9.51 -0.22
C THR A 226 12.32 9.37 1.29
N TRP A 227 11.13 9.57 1.84
CA TRP A 227 10.85 9.56 3.27
C TRP A 227 9.54 8.83 3.55
N TYR A 228 9.32 8.40 4.78
CA TYR A 228 7.97 8.17 5.27
C TYR A 228 7.41 9.47 5.85
N ALA A 229 6.11 9.54 6.07
CA ALA A 229 5.41 10.80 6.39
C ALA A 229 6.03 11.53 7.58
N LYS A 230 6.35 10.83 8.66
CA LYS A 230 6.97 11.41 9.85
C LYS A 230 8.40 11.90 9.57
N GLU A 231 9.21 11.09 8.89
CA GLU A 231 10.57 11.49 8.51
C GLU A 231 10.57 12.64 7.51
N GLY A 232 9.63 12.64 6.55
CA GLY A 232 9.44 13.72 5.59
C GLY A 232 9.10 15.03 6.30
N MET A 233 8.20 14.97 7.27
CA MET A 233 7.85 16.12 8.10
C MET A 233 9.06 16.68 8.85
N VAL A 234 9.80 15.82 9.59
CA VAL A 234 10.97 16.26 10.39
C VAL A 234 12.07 16.78 9.47
N THR A 235 12.39 16.07 8.39
CA THR A 235 13.45 16.44 7.45
C THR A 235 13.14 17.75 6.73
N ALA A 236 11.92 17.92 6.23
CA ALA A 236 11.52 19.14 5.54
C ALA A 236 11.54 20.36 6.46
N LYS A 237 11.01 20.23 7.69
CA LYS A 237 11.02 21.28 8.70
C LYS A 237 12.45 21.70 9.05
N GLN A 238 13.32 20.75 9.34
CA GLN A 238 14.72 21.02 9.66
C GLN A 238 15.48 21.60 8.45
N ALA A 239 15.25 21.12 7.24
CA ALA A 239 15.85 21.69 6.04
C ALA A 239 15.41 23.14 5.83
N TYR A 240 14.12 23.43 6.07
CA TYR A 240 13.60 24.80 6.01
C TYR A 240 14.22 25.71 7.07
N GLU A 241 14.27 25.29 8.34
CA GLU A 241 14.91 26.01 9.46
C GLU A 241 16.41 26.29 9.22
N MET A 242 17.10 25.39 8.53
CA MET A 242 18.50 25.53 8.15
C MET A 242 18.73 26.36 6.87
N GLY A 243 17.67 26.82 6.21
CA GLY A 243 17.75 27.53 4.93
C GLY A 243 18.19 26.65 3.74
N LEU A 244 18.10 25.33 3.87
CA LEU A 244 18.48 24.35 2.83
C LEU A 244 17.33 23.97 1.91
N LEU A 245 16.08 24.16 2.33
CA LEU A 245 14.90 23.91 1.51
C LEU A 245 14.53 25.19 0.72
N ASN A 246 15.28 25.45 -0.32
CA ASN A 246 15.00 26.51 -1.30
C ASN A 246 14.82 25.86 -2.68
N VAL A 247 13.60 25.41 -2.96
CA VAL A 247 13.27 24.62 -4.16
C VAL A 247 13.51 25.39 -5.47
N LYS A 248 13.51 26.73 -5.43
CA LYS A 248 13.79 27.58 -6.59
C LYS A 248 15.27 27.55 -6.99
N GLU A 249 16.16 27.43 -6.03
CA GLU A 249 17.61 27.37 -6.26
C GLU A 249 18.09 25.92 -6.42
N VAL A 250 17.66 25.03 -5.52
CA VAL A 250 17.99 23.61 -5.51
C VAL A 250 16.67 22.83 -5.53
N PRO A 251 16.19 22.40 -6.70
CA PRO A 251 14.93 21.65 -6.81
C PRO A 251 15.02 20.29 -6.11
N TRP A 252 13.92 19.93 -5.47
CA TRP A 252 13.76 18.65 -4.77
C TRP A 252 12.79 17.76 -5.51
N TYR A 253 13.15 16.47 -5.64
CA TYR A 253 12.36 15.45 -6.30
C TYR A 253 12.13 14.27 -5.36
N CYS A 254 10.89 13.79 -5.30
CA CYS A 254 10.51 12.67 -4.44
C CYS A 254 9.75 11.60 -5.24
N PRO A 255 10.22 10.34 -5.26
CA PRO A 255 9.53 9.26 -5.97
C PRO A 255 8.26 8.76 -5.28
N GLU A 256 7.93 9.27 -4.08
CA GLU A 256 6.74 8.91 -3.29
C GLU A 256 6.17 10.13 -2.57
N MET A 257 5.58 11.04 -3.33
CA MET A 257 5.18 12.37 -2.83
C MET A 257 4.20 12.30 -1.66
N VAL A 258 3.08 11.58 -1.82
CA VAL A 258 2.03 11.53 -0.79
C VAL A 258 2.52 10.83 0.46
N SER A 259 3.13 9.65 0.34
CA SER A 259 3.64 8.92 1.50
C SER A 259 4.79 9.61 2.22
N SER A 260 5.47 10.55 1.56
CA SER A 260 6.57 11.33 2.16
C SER A 260 6.11 12.63 2.81
N PHE A 261 5.13 13.33 2.23
CA PHE A 261 4.80 14.70 2.63
C PHE A 261 3.37 14.90 3.11
N ALA A 262 2.56 13.85 3.26
CA ALA A 262 1.18 13.96 3.71
C ALA A 262 0.99 14.62 5.09
N GLU A 263 1.97 14.53 5.99
CA GLU A 263 1.99 15.25 7.26
C GLU A 263 2.56 16.66 7.09
N ALA A 264 3.70 16.78 6.42
CA ALA A 264 4.42 18.03 6.26
C ALA A 264 3.59 19.10 5.54
N ILE A 265 2.80 18.70 4.53
CA ILE A 265 1.98 19.62 3.74
C ILE A 265 0.88 20.30 4.58
N LYS A 266 0.48 19.72 5.71
CA LYS A 266 -0.51 20.29 6.63
C LYS A 266 0.10 21.36 7.55
N GLU A 267 1.39 21.22 7.87
CA GLU A 267 2.06 22.08 8.84
C GLU A 267 2.94 23.17 8.22
N ILE A 268 3.61 22.84 7.12
CA ILE A 268 4.56 23.75 6.44
C ILE A 268 4.34 23.81 4.93
N PRO A 269 3.09 24.02 4.43
CA PRO A 269 2.80 23.97 2.99
C PRO A 269 3.68 24.88 2.15
N ASP A 270 3.91 26.12 2.62
CA ASP A 270 4.70 27.11 1.89
C ASP A 270 6.17 26.69 1.73
N ALA A 271 6.74 25.98 2.69
CA ALA A 271 8.11 25.49 2.62
C ALA A 271 8.30 24.39 1.58
N LEU A 272 7.23 23.64 1.29
CA LEU A 272 7.24 22.53 0.33
C LEU A 272 6.89 22.96 -1.10
N GLU A 273 6.50 24.23 -1.29
CA GLU A 273 6.05 24.75 -2.58
C GLU A 273 7.08 24.49 -3.68
N GLY A 274 6.67 23.81 -4.74
CA GLY A 274 7.51 23.49 -5.89
C GLY A 274 8.28 22.18 -5.81
N ILE A 275 8.21 21.40 -4.71
CA ILE A 275 8.72 20.02 -4.68
C ILE A 275 7.94 19.21 -5.69
N LYS A 276 8.64 18.40 -6.49
CA LYS A 276 8.07 17.59 -7.56
C LYS A 276 8.34 16.09 -7.34
N GLY A 277 7.52 15.26 -7.93
CA GLY A 277 7.78 13.84 -7.82
C GLY A 277 6.66 12.97 -8.36
N LEU A 278 6.59 11.75 -7.85
CA LEU A 278 5.67 10.74 -8.31
C LEU A 278 4.62 10.43 -7.25
N THR A 279 3.43 10.11 -7.71
CA THR A 279 2.37 9.51 -6.89
C THR A 279 1.64 8.45 -7.70
N PRO A 280 1.09 7.39 -7.09
CA PRO A 280 0.19 6.50 -7.80
C PRO A 280 -0.99 7.28 -8.39
N LEU A 281 -1.47 6.87 -9.57
CA LEU A 281 -2.68 7.46 -10.15
C LEU A 281 -3.84 7.40 -9.16
N PRO A 282 -4.73 8.40 -9.17
CA PRO A 282 -5.93 8.40 -8.33
C PRO A 282 -6.76 7.12 -8.52
N PRO A 283 -7.47 6.67 -7.48
CA PRO A 283 -8.39 5.54 -7.58
C PRO A 283 -9.51 5.78 -8.59
N GLY A 284 -10.14 4.69 -9.04
CA GLY A 284 -11.33 4.76 -9.89
C GLY A 284 -12.49 5.50 -9.20
N LEU A 285 -13.35 6.15 -10.00
CA LEU A 285 -14.45 6.97 -9.48
C LEU A 285 -15.38 6.20 -8.54
N LEU A 286 -15.72 4.94 -8.86
CA LEU A 286 -16.62 4.14 -8.01
C LEU A 286 -16.05 3.92 -6.61
N TYR A 287 -14.75 3.65 -6.50
CA TYR A 287 -14.09 3.54 -5.20
C TYR A 287 -14.07 4.87 -4.47
N THR A 288 -13.68 5.94 -5.17
CA THR A 288 -13.59 7.29 -4.60
C THR A 288 -14.95 7.75 -4.05
N GLU A 289 -16.05 7.53 -4.78
CA GLU A 289 -17.40 7.86 -4.30
C GLU A 289 -17.81 7.05 -3.06
N LYS A 290 -17.52 5.73 -3.04
CA LYS A 290 -17.77 4.90 -1.86
C LYS A 290 -16.95 5.34 -0.66
N PHE A 291 -15.67 5.61 -0.88
CA PHE A 291 -14.77 6.09 0.15
C PHE A 291 -15.26 7.42 0.72
N LYS A 292 -15.57 8.39 -0.15
CA LYS A 292 -16.08 9.70 0.24
C LYS A 292 -17.40 9.62 1.01
N LYS A 293 -18.30 8.72 0.59
CA LYS A 293 -19.55 8.48 1.34
C LYS A 293 -19.30 7.96 2.76
N LYS A 294 -18.27 7.12 2.93
CA LYS A 294 -17.92 6.52 4.22
C LYS A 294 -17.14 7.47 5.12
N MET A 295 -16.19 8.22 4.54
CA MET A 295 -15.19 9.00 5.27
C MET A 295 -15.47 10.50 5.27
N GLY A 296 -16.40 11.01 4.46
CA GLY A 296 -16.68 12.44 4.30
C GLY A 296 -15.61 13.23 3.55
N ARG A 297 -14.59 12.56 3.02
CA ARG A 297 -13.46 13.14 2.28
C ARG A 297 -12.97 12.21 1.20
N ASP A 298 -12.17 12.71 0.29
CA ASP A 298 -11.46 11.89 -0.68
C ASP A 298 -10.30 11.09 -0.03
N PRO A 299 -9.89 9.94 -0.60
CA PRO A 299 -8.75 9.20 -0.07
C PRO A 299 -7.45 9.99 -0.23
N ILE A 300 -6.58 9.94 0.78
CA ILE A 300 -5.25 10.57 0.73
C ILE A 300 -4.35 9.86 -0.30
N THR A 301 -4.55 8.55 -0.47
CA THR A 301 -3.68 7.73 -1.31
C THR A 301 -4.44 6.65 -2.08
N ALA A 302 -3.95 6.33 -3.27
CA ALA A 302 -4.45 5.22 -4.09
C ALA A 302 -4.17 3.84 -3.47
N TYR A 303 -3.25 3.72 -2.52
CA TYR A 303 -2.93 2.45 -1.86
C TYR A 303 -4.12 1.84 -1.10
N ALA A 304 -5.05 2.67 -0.63
CA ALA A 304 -6.31 2.21 -0.05
C ALA A 304 -7.16 1.41 -1.07
N ALA A 305 -7.22 1.86 -2.32
CA ALA A 305 -7.90 1.13 -3.38
C ALA A 305 -7.14 -0.15 -3.81
N MET A 306 -5.82 -0.18 -3.68
CA MET A 306 -5.04 -1.41 -3.89
C MET A 306 -5.37 -2.48 -2.83
N ASN A 307 -5.57 -2.07 -1.57
CA ASN A 307 -6.03 -2.97 -0.50
C ASN A 307 -7.45 -3.48 -0.77
N TYR A 308 -8.34 -2.61 -1.27
CA TYR A 308 -9.67 -3.03 -1.72
C TYR A 308 -9.57 -4.08 -2.83
N ASP A 309 -8.80 -3.80 -3.88
CA ASP A 309 -8.61 -4.72 -5.01
C ASP A 309 -7.98 -6.05 -4.58
N ALA A 310 -7.04 -6.04 -3.63
CA ALA A 310 -6.41 -7.25 -3.10
C ALA A 310 -7.44 -8.24 -2.51
N LEU A 311 -8.37 -7.76 -1.68
CA LEU A 311 -9.42 -8.61 -1.12
C LEU A 311 -10.42 -9.05 -2.19
N VAL A 312 -10.85 -8.16 -3.08
CA VAL A 312 -11.79 -8.50 -4.16
C VAL A 312 -11.20 -9.57 -5.08
N MET A 313 -9.92 -9.44 -5.47
CA MET A 313 -9.26 -10.45 -6.31
C MET A 313 -9.14 -11.81 -5.61
N VAL A 314 -8.82 -11.83 -4.31
CA VAL A 314 -8.78 -13.07 -3.53
C VAL A 314 -10.17 -13.72 -3.47
N ALA A 315 -11.22 -12.92 -3.25
CA ALA A 315 -12.59 -13.43 -3.24
C ALA A 315 -13.00 -14.01 -4.60
N MET A 316 -12.67 -13.32 -5.69
CA MET A 316 -12.88 -13.81 -7.04
C MET A 316 -12.09 -15.09 -7.30
N ALA A 317 -10.84 -15.18 -6.83
CA ALA A 317 -9.98 -16.35 -7.01
C ALA A 317 -10.54 -17.58 -6.28
N ALA A 318 -10.97 -17.41 -5.03
CA ALA A 318 -11.60 -18.49 -4.26
C ALA A 318 -12.90 -19.00 -4.90
N ASN A 319 -13.77 -18.07 -5.34
CA ASN A 319 -15.02 -18.42 -6.01
C ASN A 319 -14.77 -19.08 -7.39
N PHE A 320 -13.79 -18.60 -8.16
CA PHE A 320 -13.42 -19.18 -9.45
C PHE A 320 -12.81 -20.58 -9.29
N ALA A 321 -11.95 -20.78 -8.30
CA ALA A 321 -11.35 -22.07 -7.97
C ALA A 321 -12.35 -23.04 -7.30
N ASN A 322 -13.50 -22.54 -6.85
CA ASN A 322 -14.44 -23.25 -5.97
C ASN A 322 -13.72 -23.84 -4.73
N SER A 323 -12.75 -23.10 -4.17
CA SER A 323 -11.88 -23.56 -3.08
C SER A 323 -11.33 -22.38 -2.28
N THR A 324 -11.17 -22.58 -0.96
CA THR A 324 -10.43 -21.67 -0.08
C THR A 324 -9.01 -22.16 0.23
N ASP A 325 -8.58 -23.23 -0.43
CA ASP A 325 -7.20 -23.70 -0.36
C ASP A 325 -6.24 -22.66 -0.98
N PRO A 326 -5.18 -22.24 -0.27
CA PRO A 326 -4.28 -21.19 -0.78
C PRO A 326 -3.61 -21.53 -2.11
N ALA A 327 -3.29 -22.82 -2.39
CA ALA A 327 -2.68 -23.21 -3.66
C ALA A 327 -3.69 -23.09 -4.81
N ALA A 328 -4.94 -23.51 -4.60
CA ALA A 328 -6.00 -23.35 -5.59
C ALA A 328 -6.31 -21.86 -5.87
N MET A 329 -6.35 -21.02 -4.83
CA MET A 329 -6.53 -19.58 -4.97
C MET A 329 -5.35 -18.91 -5.69
N ARG A 330 -4.10 -19.34 -5.40
CA ARG A 330 -2.91 -18.90 -6.11
C ARG A 330 -3.02 -19.11 -7.61
N ASP A 331 -3.36 -20.34 -8.02
CA ASP A 331 -3.46 -20.69 -9.44
C ASP A 331 -4.61 -19.95 -10.15
N ALA A 332 -5.67 -19.63 -9.39
CA ALA A 332 -6.80 -18.84 -9.89
C ALA A 332 -6.45 -17.36 -10.03
N LEU A 333 -5.65 -16.76 -9.15
CA LEU A 333 -5.26 -15.35 -9.20
C LEU A 333 -4.59 -14.99 -10.53
N TRP A 334 -3.74 -15.86 -11.07
CA TRP A 334 -3.12 -15.69 -12.39
C TRP A 334 -4.15 -15.52 -13.50
N LYS A 335 -5.16 -16.39 -13.52
CA LYS A 335 -6.22 -16.37 -14.54
C LYS A 335 -7.12 -15.14 -14.39
N ILE A 336 -7.42 -14.75 -13.16
CA ILE A 336 -8.28 -13.60 -12.86
C ILE A 336 -7.60 -12.28 -13.25
N ALA A 337 -6.30 -12.17 -13.05
CA ALA A 337 -5.54 -10.97 -13.36
C ALA A 337 -5.65 -10.54 -14.83
N ASP A 338 -5.85 -11.47 -15.76
CA ASP A 338 -5.98 -11.16 -17.18
C ASP A 338 -7.26 -10.36 -17.52
N PHE A 339 -8.31 -10.49 -16.74
CA PHE A 339 -9.58 -9.82 -17.00
C PHE A 339 -10.11 -8.94 -15.87
N TYR A 340 -9.46 -8.94 -14.70
CA TYR A 340 -9.82 -8.07 -13.60
C TYR A 340 -9.59 -6.61 -13.96
N ARG A 341 -10.57 -5.76 -13.67
CA ARG A 341 -10.50 -4.31 -13.83
C ARG A 341 -10.79 -3.67 -12.48
N GLY A 342 -9.73 -3.39 -11.74
CA GLY A 342 -9.80 -2.91 -10.37
C GLY A 342 -10.07 -1.43 -10.22
N GLN A 343 -10.17 -1.00 -8.97
CA GLN A 343 -10.39 0.37 -8.57
C GLN A 343 -9.09 1.14 -8.36
N SER A 344 -7.96 0.44 -8.24
CA SER A 344 -6.64 1.06 -8.18
C SER A 344 -6.09 1.30 -9.59
N THR A 345 -5.44 2.41 -9.79
CA THR A 345 -4.55 2.78 -10.91
C THR A 345 -4.92 2.32 -12.32
N GLY A 346 -6.05 2.79 -12.86
CA GLY A 346 -6.33 2.78 -14.29
C GLY A 346 -6.70 1.45 -14.95
N GLY A 347 -7.03 0.43 -14.19
CA GLY A 347 -7.85 -0.68 -14.65
C GLY A 347 -7.18 -1.83 -15.41
N ASP A 348 -5.93 -1.74 -15.81
CA ASP A 348 -5.23 -2.86 -16.44
C ASP A 348 -4.48 -3.68 -15.39
N LYS A 349 -4.97 -4.87 -15.10
CA LYS A 349 -4.42 -5.74 -14.06
C LYS A 349 -3.83 -7.00 -14.67
N ARG A 350 -2.51 -7.16 -14.51
CA ARG A 350 -1.81 -8.39 -14.86
C ARG A 350 -0.70 -8.62 -13.87
N PHE A 351 -0.57 -9.84 -13.42
CA PHE A 351 0.65 -10.25 -12.73
C PHE A 351 1.68 -10.69 -13.76
N VAL A 352 2.93 -10.30 -13.56
CA VAL A 352 4.08 -10.70 -14.37
C VAL A 352 5.22 -11.09 -13.43
N ASP A 353 6.28 -11.67 -13.95
CA ASP A 353 7.48 -12.04 -13.18
C ASP A 353 7.16 -12.82 -11.88
N GLY A 354 6.43 -13.93 -12.02
CA GLY A 354 6.13 -14.80 -10.88
C GLY A 354 5.05 -14.26 -9.90
N GLY A 355 4.13 -13.40 -10.36
CA GLY A 355 3.06 -12.81 -9.52
C GLY A 355 3.47 -11.51 -8.85
N VAL A 356 4.69 -11.09 -9.05
CA VAL A 356 5.33 -10.05 -8.23
C VAL A 356 5.20 -8.65 -8.82
N GLN A 357 4.92 -8.51 -10.10
CA GLN A 357 4.77 -7.20 -10.72
C GLN A 357 3.31 -6.89 -10.96
N GLY A 358 2.77 -5.96 -10.17
CA GLY A 358 1.38 -5.50 -10.25
C GLY A 358 1.19 -4.33 -11.21
N PHE A 359 0.26 -3.48 -10.93
CA PHE A 359 -0.58 -2.71 -11.83
C PHE A 359 -0.42 -1.21 -11.69
N GLY A 360 0.53 -0.78 -10.87
CA GLY A 360 0.70 0.62 -10.55
C GLY A 360 1.04 1.42 -11.81
N LYS A 361 0.33 2.52 -11.99
CA LYS A 361 0.75 3.63 -12.85
C LYS A 361 0.99 4.82 -11.95
N TYR A 362 1.98 5.59 -12.29
CA TYR A 362 2.37 6.80 -11.56
C TYR A 362 2.17 8.01 -12.45
N GLU A 363 1.77 9.09 -11.83
CA GLU A 363 1.77 10.40 -12.43
C GLU A 363 2.81 11.30 -11.74
N THR A 364 3.28 12.31 -12.47
CA THR A 364 4.11 13.36 -11.90
C THR A 364 3.23 14.41 -11.27
N VAL A 365 3.60 14.83 -10.06
CA VAL A 365 2.90 15.87 -9.30
C VAL A 365 3.88 16.92 -8.79
N ILE A 366 3.35 18.10 -8.49
CA ILE A 366 4.04 19.19 -7.81
C ILE A 366 3.24 19.60 -6.57
N ILE A 367 3.91 20.01 -5.51
CA ILE A 367 3.25 20.68 -4.38
C ILE A 367 3.03 22.15 -4.77
N LYS A 368 1.76 22.57 -4.77
CA LYS A 368 1.36 23.93 -5.05
C LYS A 368 0.14 24.33 -4.23
N GLY A 369 0.26 25.46 -3.50
CA GLY A 369 -0.82 25.94 -2.65
C GLY A 369 -1.23 24.96 -1.56
N GLY A 370 -0.30 24.12 -1.07
CA GLY A 370 -0.58 23.12 -0.05
C GLY A 370 -1.27 21.86 -0.58
N GLU A 371 -1.26 21.59 -1.88
CA GLU A 371 -1.88 20.43 -2.50
C GLU A 371 -0.91 19.73 -3.46
N PHE A 372 -1.12 18.41 -3.66
CA PHE A 372 -0.46 17.65 -4.72
C PHE A 372 -1.26 17.81 -6.00
N ILE A 373 -0.74 18.55 -6.98
CA ILE A 373 -1.42 18.74 -8.26
C ILE A 373 -0.65 18.09 -9.42
N PRO A 374 -1.32 17.61 -10.48
CA PRO A 374 -0.64 17.05 -11.64
C PRO A 374 0.39 18.03 -12.22
N TYR A 375 1.59 17.50 -12.56
CA TYR A 375 2.69 18.22 -13.16
C TYR A 375 3.00 17.64 -14.53
N LYS A 376 2.97 18.46 -15.56
CA LYS A 376 3.21 18.08 -16.97
C LYS A 376 4.60 18.46 -17.41
#